data_52e051fed7d20ffc72f3c3f2daa8f62b
#
_entry.id   52e051fed7d20ffc72f3c3f2daa8f62b
#
_cell.length_a   1.000
_cell.length_b   1.000
_cell.length_c   1.000
_cell.angle_alpha   90.00
_cell.angle_beta   90.00
_cell.angle_gamma   90.00
#
_symmetry.space_group_name_H-M   'P 1'
#
loop_
_entity.id
_entity.type
_entity.pdbx_description
1 polymer ?
#
loop_
_entity_poly.entity_id
_entity_poly.type
_entity_poly.pdbx_seq_one_letter_code
_entity_poly.pdbx_strand_id
1 'polypeptide(L)'
;MPQGSKRRYKKSKSSNKKKQEHTPQEQKQEPEILTVPAEVIAEPFEVQQAQDVVFKPNDGPQTAFLASSEREVLYGGAAGGGKSFAMLADPLRGLNDPNFSGLLVRHTTEELRELIQKSQELYPKAIPNIKWSERKSQWTSPRGGRLWLSYLDRDLDVMRYQGQAFNWIGFDELTQWATPFAWDYMRSRLRSVDPELGLYMRGTTNPGGAGHQWVKKTFIDPAPPNKSFWATNIETGETISFPKGHSKEGQPLFKRKFIPASLFDNPYLSETGDYEAMLLSLPEQQRKQLLEGDWDVAEGAAFPEFNRKIHTVDPYKIPSNWTRFRACDYGYGSFSAVVWFAVTPSEQLVVYREMHVSKVLAVDLADMILEAEKDDGGIRYGVLDSSLWHKR
;
A
#
# COMPACT_ATOMS: atom_id res chain seq x y z
N MET A 1 -44.70 25.72 32.05
CA MET A 1 -45.73 26.69 31.58
C MET A 1 -45.09 28.06 31.48
N PRO A 2 -45.35 28.90 30.47
CA PRO A 2 -46.34 28.82 29.38
C PRO A 2 -45.74 28.87 27.97
N GLN A 3 -46.49 28.34 26.99
CA GLN A 3 -47.15 28.91 25.80
C GLN A 3 -46.21 29.61 24.79
N GLY A 4 -46.14 29.27 23.55
CA GLY A 4 -47.14 28.94 22.53
C GLY A 4 -47.19 30.08 21.50
N SER A 5 -46.75 29.84 20.26
CA SER A 5 -47.20 30.72 19.16
C SER A 5 -47.05 30.01 17.82
N LYS A 6 -48.22 29.67 17.24
CA LYS A 6 -48.44 29.28 15.87
C LYS A 6 -48.50 30.51 14.97
N ARG A 7 -47.85 30.55 13.86
CA ARG A 7 -48.19 31.48 12.78
C ARG A 7 -48.52 30.71 11.48
N ARG A 8 -49.79 30.82 11.10
CA ARG A 8 -50.40 30.49 9.82
C ARG A 8 -49.96 31.50 8.76
N TYR A 9 -49.74 31.06 7.55
CA TYR A 9 -49.75 31.92 6.38
C TYR A 9 -50.87 31.55 5.41
N LYS A 10 -51.56 32.61 4.99
CA LYS A 10 -52.78 32.68 4.21
C LYS A 10 -52.50 32.42 2.70
N LYS A 11 -53.47 31.76 2.08
CA LYS A 11 -53.75 31.75 0.64
C LYS A 11 -54.22 33.12 0.16
N SER A 12 -53.76 33.59 -1.02
CA SER A 12 -54.50 34.58 -1.80
C SER A 12 -54.78 34.02 -3.20
N LYS A 13 -56.06 34.14 -3.54
CA LYS A 13 -56.68 33.90 -4.88
C LYS A 13 -56.68 35.22 -5.63
N SER A 14 -56.57 35.19 -6.94
CA SER A 14 -57.32 35.91 -7.98
C SER A 14 -56.42 36.06 -9.22
N SER A 15 -56.82 36.16 -10.44
CA SER A 15 -58.11 36.15 -11.12
C SER A 15 -57.88 36.02 -12.64
N ASN A 16 -58.82 35.42 -13.30
CA ASN A 16 -58.98 35.31 -14.77
C ASN A 16 -58.79 36.61 -15.53
N LYS A 17 -58.12 36.58 -16.72
CA LYS A 17 -58.53 37.36 -17.90
C LYS A 17 -58.32 36.53 -19.16
N LYS A 18 -59.43 36.26 -19.82
CA LYS A 18 -59.56 35.77 -21.21
C LYS A 18 -58.98 36.79 -22.19
N LYS A 19 -58.23 36.33 -23.17
CA LYS A 19 -58.14 36.98 -24.49
C LYS A 19 -58.03 35.90 -25.58
N GLN A 20 -58.76 36.23 -26.64
CA GLN A 20 -59.18 35.48 -27.79
C GLN A 20 -58.10 34.92 -28.71
N GLU A 21 -58.53 33.93 -29.44
CA GLU A 21 -58.01 33.15 -30.53
C GLU A 21 -57.35 33.96 -31.66
N HIS A 22 -56.22 33.42 -32.12
CA HIS A 22 -55.84 33.46 -33.55
C HIS A 22 -55.14 32.12 -33.85
N THR A 23 -55.80 31.30 -34.67
CA THR A 23 -55.30 30.06 -35.22
C THR A 23 -54.52 30.38 -36.52
N PRO A 24 -53.28 29.92 -36.68
CA PRO A 24 -52.69 29.67 -37.97
C PRO A 24 -52.87 28.20 -38.35
N GLN A 25 -53.33 28.00 -39.55
CA GLN A 25 -53.45 26.67 -40.18
C GLN A 25 -52.06 26.09 -40.39
N GLU A 26 -51.74 24.99 -39.71
CA GLU A 26 -50.62 24.12 -40.04
C GLU A 26 -51.01 23.23 -41.24
N GLN A 27 -50.28 23.43 -42.33
CA GLN A 27 -50.25 22.49 -43.45
C GLN A 27 -49.53 21.24 -42.99
N LYS A 28 -50.21 20.10 -42.96
CA LYS A 28 -49.60 18.77 -42.77
C LYS A 28 -48.78 18.44 -44.03
N GLN A 29 -47.46 18.50 -43.92
CA GLN A 29 -46.57 17.80 -44.82
C GLN A 29 -46.46 16.35 -44.34
N GLU A 30 -46.87 15.42 -45.19
CA GLU A 30 -46.62 13.97 -45.00
C GLU A 30 -45.12 13.72 -45.04
N PRO A 31 -44.60 12.82 -44.20
CA PRO A 31 -43.17 12.48 -44.24
C PRO A 31 -42.88 11.68 -45.52
N GLU A 32 -41.97 12.19 -46.32
CA GLU A 32 -41.39 11.49 -47.47
C GLU A 32 -40.65 10.24 -46.95
N ILE A 33 -41.18 9.06 -47.28
CA ILE A 33 -40.54 7.78 -46.99
C ILE A 33 -39.38 7.62 -47.97
N LEU A 34 -38.17 7.89 -47.50
CA LEU A 34 -36.93 7.53 -48.17
C LEU A 34 -36.83 6.00 -48.26
N THR A 35 -37.22 5.43 -49.39
CA THR A 35 -36.96 4.02 -49.72
C THR A 35 -35.46 3.88 -49.97
N VAL A 36 -34.76 3.28 -49.00
CA VAL A 36 -33.35 2.83 -49.14
C VAL A 36 -33.37 1.57 -50.02
N PRO A 37 -32.52 1.50 -51.07
CA PRO A 37 -32.44 0.31 -51.92
C PRO A 37 -32.08 -0.92 -51.08
N ALA A 38 -32.75 -2.06 -51.36
CA ALA A 38 -32.62 -3.31 -50.62
C ALA A 38 -31.28 -4.06 -50.83
N GLU A 39 -30.24 -3.39 -51.33
CA GLU A 39 -28.91 -3.99 -51.61
C GLU A 39 -27.79 -3.64 -50.62
N VAL A 40 -28.11 -2.97 -49.50
CA VAL A 40 -27.18 -2.89 -48.37
C VAL A 40 -27.65 -3.86 -47.30
N ILE A 41 -27.67 -5.16 -47.61
CA ILE A 41 -27.63 -6.19 -46.58
C ILE A 41 -26.20 -6.13 -46.05
N ALA A 42 -26.05 -5.43 -44.92
CA ALA A 42 -24.80 -5.48 -44.13
C ALA A 42 -24.45 -6.98 -43.95
N GLU A 43 -23.20 -7.31 -44.30
CA GLU A 43 -22.64 -8.58 -43.88
C GLU A 43 -22.99 -8.80 -42.40
N PRO A 44 -23.36 -10.03 -41.99
CA PRO A 44 -23.67 -10.28 -40.60
C PRO A 44 -22.47 -9.85 -39.76
N PHE A 45 -22.66 -8.84 -38.89
CA PHE A 45 -21.72 -8.56 -37.84
C PHE A 45 -21.46 -9.91 -37.15
N GLU A 46 -20.28 -10.46 -37.34
CA GLU A 46 -19.81 -11.53 -36.50
C GLU A 46 -19.89 -10.99 -35.07
N VAL A 47 -20.87 -11.46 -34.33
CA VAL A 47 -20.96 -11.28 -32.90
C VAL A 47 -19.68 -11.93 -32.38
N GLN A 48 -18.64 -11.12 -32.15
CA GLN A 48 -17.48 -11.59 -31.39
C GLN A 48 -18.08 -12.20 -30.13
N GLN A 49 -17.97 -13.53 -30.02
CA GLN A 49 -18.38 -14.23 -28.83
C GLN A 49 -17.75 -13.48 -27.66
N ALA A 50 -18.57 -12.96 -26.77
CA ALA A 50 -18.12 -12.29 -25.57
C ALA A 50 -17.13 -13.26 -24.90
N GLN A 51 -15.85 -12.92 -24.89
CA GLN A 51 -14.85 -13.75 -24.23
C GLN A 51 -15.27 -13.83 -22.78
N ASP A 52 -15.50 -15.04 -22.28
CA ASP A 52 -15.87 -15.26 -20.89
C ASP A 52 -14.84 -14.57 -19.99
N VAL A 53 -15.30 -13.59 -19.22
CA VAL A 53 -14.45 -12.85 -18.29
C VAL A 53 -14.08 -13.79 -17.14
N VAL A 54 -12.87 -14.31 -17.16
CA VAL A 54 -12.37 -15.26 -16.17
C VAL A 54 -12.12 -14.61 -14.80
N PHE A 55 -11.68 -13.36 -14.83
CA PHE A 55 -11.43 -12.56 -13.63
C PHE A 55 -11.70 -11.08 -13.95
N LYS A 56 -12.55 -10.47 -13.13
CA LYS A 56 -12.77 -9.03 -13.13
C LYS A 56 -12.30 -8.49 -11.78
N PRO A 57 -11.29 -7.61 -11.73
CA PRO A 57 -10.89 -6.99 -10.48
C PRO A 57 -12.01 -6.14 -9.91
N ASN A 58 -12.11 -6.08 -8.59
CA ASN A 58 -13.01 -5.13 -7.94
C ASN A 58 -12.56 -3.69 -8.28
N ASP A 59 -13.52 -2.81 -8.42
CA ASP A 59 -13.26 -1.40 -8.66
C ASP A 59 -12.48 -0.78 -7.49
N GLY A 60 -11.66 0.22 -7.77
CA GLY A 60 -10.85 0.90 -6.76
C GLY A 60 -9.49 0.25 -6.52
N PRO A 61 -9.12 -0.12 -5.28
CA PRO A 61 -7.76 -0.53 -4.93
C PRO A 61 -7.23 -1.75 -5.66
N GLN A 62 -8.05 -2.78 -5.89
CA GLN A 62 -7.63 -3.97 -6.61
C GLN A 62 -7.29 -3.66 -8.08
N THR A 63 -8.14 -2.87 -8.74
CA THR A 63 -7.88 -2.37 -10.09
C THR A 63 -6.64 -1.48 -10.12
N ALA A 64 -6.47 -0.58 -9.13
CA ALA A 64 -5.30 0.29 -9.03
C ALA A 64 -4.00 -0.50 -8.85
N PHE A 65 -4.02 -1.59 -8.07
CA PHE A 65 -2.87 -2.48 -7.89
C PHE A 65 -2.47 -3.12 -9.20
N LEU A 66 -3.43 -3.73 -9.90
CA LEU A 66 -3.18 -4.39 -11.18
C LEU A 66 -2.77 -3.40 -12.29
N ALA A 67 -3.22 -2.15 -12.24
CA ALA A 67 -2.85 -1.12 -13.21
C ALA A 67 -1.51 -0.42 -12.90
N SER A 68 -0.90 -0.70 -11.73
CA SER A 68 0.30 0.02 -11.30
C SER A 68 1.55 -0.35 -12.11
N SER A 69 2.28 0.67 -12.55
CA SER A 69 3.51 0.55 -13.35
C SER A 69 4.80 0.71 -12.52
N GLU A 70 4.70 1.07 -11.25
CA GLU A 70 5.84 1.22 -10.37
C GLU A 70 6.58 -0.11 -10.17
N ARG A 71 7.90 -0.02 -10.01
CA ARG A 71 8.74 -1.21 -9.83
C ARG A 71 8.38 -2.01 -8.61
N GLU A 72 8.04 -1.36 -7.52
CA GLU A 72 7.63 -1.99 -6.27
C GLU A 72 6.29 -1.42 -5.81
N VAL A 73 5.30 -2.29 -5.65
CA VAL A 73 3.96 -1.90 -5.18
C VAL A 73 3.56 -2.79 -4.01
N LEU A 74 3.11 -2.15 -2.94
CA LEU A 74 2.47 -2.81 -1.80
C LEU A 74 0.95 -2.59 -1.87
N TYR A 75 0.19 -3.67 -1.85
CA TYR A 75 -1.26 -3.67 -1.68
C TYR A 75 -1.59 -4.19 -0.28
N GLY A 76 -1.88 -3.29 0.63
CA GLY A 76 -1.95 -3.62 2.05
C GLY A 76 -2.98 -2.83 2.82
N GLY A 77 -3.34 -3.29 4.01
CA GLY A 77 -4.33 -2.68 4.89
C GLY A 77 -5.28 -3.71 5.48
N ALA A 78 -6.57 -3.41 5.54
CA ALA A 78 -7.56 -4.30 6.14
C ALA A 78 -7.61 -5.70 5.52
N ALA A 79 -8.05 -6.67 6.31
CA ALA A 79 -8.36 -8.02 5.82
C ALA A 79 -9.55 -8.00 4.87
N GLY A 80 -9.70 -9.03 4.05
CA GLY A 80 -10.86 -9.19 3.15
C GLY A 80 -10.82 -8.35 1.87
N GLY A 81 -9.85 -7.44 1.66
CA GLY A 81 -9.78 -6.56 0.49
C GLY A 81 -9.38 -7.22 -0.85
N GLY A 82 -9.39 -8.56 -0.97
CA GLY A 82 -9.10 -9.26 -2.22
C GLY A 82 -7.61 -9.32 -2.60
N LYS A 83 -6.69 -9.07 -1.67
CA LYS A 83 -5.23 -8.97 -1.89
C LYS A 83 -4.61 -10.20 -2.54
N SER A 84 -4.82 -11.39 -1.96
CA SER A 84 -4.22 -12.64 -2.47
C SER A 84 -4.75 -13.01 -3.87
N PHE A 85 -6.01 -12.66 -4.17
CA PHE A 85 -6.57 -12.86 -5.52
C PHE A 85 -5.90 -11.93 -6.55
N ALA A 86 -5.69 -10.65 -6.19
CA ALA A 86 -4.95 -9.71 -7.04
C ALA A 86 -3.51 -10.17 -7.26
N MET A 87 -2.86 -10.72 -6.23
CA MET A 87 -1.51 -11.28 -6.32
C MET A 87 -1.44 -12.47 -7.28
N LEU A 88 -2.44 -13.33 -7.32
CA LEU A 88 -2.54 -14.42 -8.29
C LEU A 88 -2.89 -13.94 -9.70
N ALA A 89 -3.69 -12.89 -9.83
CA ALA A 89 -4.10 -12.37 -11.13
C ALA A 89 -3.00 -11.57 -11.83
N ASP A 90 -2.14 -10.85 -11.09
CA ASP A 90 -1.13 -9.96 -11.65
C ASP A 90 -0.13 -10.64 -12.61
N PRO A 91 0.46 -11.80 -12.30
CA PRO A 91 1.40 -12.48 -13.22
C PRO A 91 0.74 -13.05 -14.48
N LEU A 92 -0.60 -13.23 -14.51
CA LEU A 92 -1.29 -13.79 -15.69
C LEU A 92 -1.08 -12.94 -16.94
N ARG A 93 -0.89 -11.62 -16.79
CA ARG A 93 -0.63 -10.71 -17.93
C ARG A 93 0.61 -11.06 -18.73
N GLY A 94 1.64 -11.63 -18.07
CA GLY A 94 2.90 -12.01 -18.70
C GLY A 94 3.08 -13.53 -18.85
N LEU A 95 2.35 -14.32 -18.08
CA LEU A 95 2.58 -15.76 -17.95
C LEU A 95 2.50 -16.53 -19.27
N ASN A 96 1.75 -16.04 -20.24
CA ASN A 96 1.70 -16.67 -21.56
C ASN A 96 2.84 -16.24 -22.52
N ASP A 97 3.77 -15.41 -22.09
CA ASP A 97 4.98 -15.08 -22.83
C ASP A 97 6.05 -16.15 -22.58
N PRO A 98 6.76 -16.66 -23.63
CA PRO A 98 7.76 -17.71 -23.48
C PRO A 98 8.96 -17.33 -22.60
N ASN A 99 9.27 -16.03 -22.53
CA ASN A 99 10.38 -15.50 -21.74
C ASN A 99 9.97 -15.12 -20.31
N PHE A 100 8.68 -15.25 -19.95
CA PHE A 100 8.22 -14.92 -18.60
C PHE A 100 8.73 -15.94 -17.58
N SER A 101 9.26 -15.41 -16.49
CA SER A 101 9.75 -16.14 -15.33
C SER A 101 9.29 -15.42 -14.07
N GLY A 102 8.28 -15.95 -13.40
CA GLY A 102 7.71 -15.37 -12.19
C GLY A 102 7.96 -16.22 -10.95
N LEU A 103 8.00 -15.58 -9.78
CA LEU A 103 8.08 -16.24 -8.48
C LEU A 103 7.08 -15.61 -7.52
N LEU A 104 6.19 -16.40 -6.94
CA LEU A 104 5.30 -16.01 -5.86
C LEU A 104 5.72 -16.75 -4.58
N VAL A 105 5.92 -16.00 -3.49
CA VAL A 105 6.34 -16.57 -2.22
C VAL A 105 5.38 -16.27 -1.09
N ARG A 106 5.23 -17.23 -0.20
CA ARG A 106 4.60 -17.16 1.11
C ARG A 106 5.61 -17.51 2.20
N HIS A 107 5.29 -17.21 3.45
CA HIS A 107 6.20 -17.51 4.55
C HIS A 107 6.25 -19.02 4.85
N THR A 108 5.10 -19.69 4.91
CA THR A 108 5.01 -21.12 5.24
C THR A 108 4.43 -21.97 4.10
N THR A 109 4.67 -23.28 4.16
CA THR A 109 4.09 -24.27 3.25
C THR A 109 2.58 -24.39 3.39
N GLU A 110 2.07 -24.27 4.59
CA GLU A 110 0.64 -24.36 4.91
C GLU A 110 -0.12 -23.24 4.22
N GLU A 111 0.37 -22.02 4.36
CA GLU A 111 -0.23 -20.83 3.72
C GLU A 111 -0.11 -20.88 2.20
N LEU A 112 1.00 -21.44 1.69
CA LEU A 112 1.20 -21.60 0.24
C LEU A 112 0.16 -22.52 -0.41
N ARG A 113 -0.33 -23.53 0.33
CA ARG A 113 -1.34 -24.49 -0.16
C ARG A 113 -2.62 -23.79 -0.61
N GLU A 114 -3.06 -22.78 0.15
CA GLU A 114 -4.24 -21.99 -0.21
C GLU A 114 -4.06 -21.25 -1.55
N LEU A 115 -2.88 -20.63 -1.75
CA LEU A 115 -2.56 -19.96 -3.01
C LEU A 115 -2.48 -20.95 -4.18
N ILE A 116 -1.89 -22.14 -3.97
CA ILE A 116 -1.86 -23.19 -4.99
C ILE A 116 -3.27 -23.60 -5.38
N GLN A 117 -4.14 -23.89 -4.39
CA GLN A 117 -5.53 -24.25 -4.67
C GLN A 117 -6.26 -23.17 -5.46
N LYS A 118 -6.20 -21.91 -5.03
CA LYS A 118 -6.81 -20.78 -5.73
C LYS A 118 -6.26 -20.62 -7.16
N SER A 119 -4.96 -20.83 -7.35
CA SER A 119 -4.36 -20.79 -8.67
C SER A 119 -4.83 -21.93 -9.58
N GLN A 120 -5.08 -23.13 -9.04
CA GLN A 120 -5.63 -24.27 -9.78
C GLN A 120 -7.08 -24.03 -10.24
N GLU A 121 -7.84 -23.19 -9.54
CA GLU A 121 -9.17 -22.78 -9.95
C GLU A 121 -9.14 -21.67 -11.01
N LEU A 122 -8.18 -20.75 -10.93
CA LEU A 122 -8.11 -19.55 -11.76
C LEU A 122 -7.35 -19.77 -13.07
N TYR A 123 -6.15 -20.35 -13.01
CA TYR A 123 -5.21 -20.36 -14.15
C TYR A 123 -5.64 -21.19 -15.34
N PRO A 124 -6.26 -22.38 -15.16
CA PRO A 124 -6.77 -23.15 -16.31
C PRO A 124 -7.89 -22.44 -17.08
N LYS A 125 -8.66 -21.58 -16.41
CA LYS A 125 -9.67 -20.74 -17.05
C LYS A 125 -9.04 -19.57 -17.81
N ALA A 126 -7.98 -18.97 -17.26
CA ALA A 126 -7.30 -17.80 -17.83
C ALA A 126 -6.41 -18.17 -19.02
N ILE A 127 -5.71 -19.31 -18.94
CA ILE A 127 -4.78 -19.78 -19.97
C ILE A 127 -5.12 -21.25 -20.30
N PRO A 128 -5.84 -21.52 -21.38
CA PRO A 128 -6.14 -22.89 -21.79
C PRO A 128 -4.88 -23.73 -21.95
N ASN A 129 -4.93 -24.98 -21.49
CA ASN A 129 -3.81 -25.95 -21.54
C ASN A 129 -2.57 -25.57 -20.70
N ILE A 130 -2.64 -24.63 -19.77
CA ILE A 130 -1.61 -24.40 -18.78
C ILE A 130 -1.41 -25.65 -17.91
N LYS A 131 -0.18 -25.95 -17.51
CA LYS A 131 0.14 -27.16 -16.75
C LYS A 131 0.72 -26.82 -15.39
N TRP A 132 0.21 -27.48 -14.36
CA TRP A 132 0.77 -27.48 -13.03
C TRP A 132 1.71 -28.67 -12.82
N SER A 133 2.82 -28.48 -12.15
CA SER A 133 3.76 -29.50 -11.72
C SER A 133 3.92 -29.46 -10.21
N GLU A 134 3.33 -30.43 -9.51
CA GLU A 134 3.46 -30.57 -8.04
C GLU A 134 4.94 -30.65 -7.61
N ARG A 135 5.73 -31.50 -8.29
CA ARG A 135 7.14 -31.69 -7.95
C ARG A 135 7.97 -30.41 -8.02
N LYS A 136 7.62 -29.48 -8.93
CA LYS A 136 8.34 -28.21 -9.13
C LYS A 136 7.65 -27.05 -8.46
N SER A 137 6.44 -27.25 -7.96
CA SER A 137 5.52 -26.18 -7.52
C SER A 137 5.46 -25.05 -8.57
N GLN A 138 5.17 -25.41 -9.81
CA GLN A 138 5.35 -24.53 -10.98
C GLN A 138 4.20 -24.65 -11.97
N TRP A 139 3.68 -23.52 -12.38
CA TRP A 139 2.86 -23.37 -13.57
C TRP A 139 3.73 -23.19 -14.81
N THR A 140 3.33 -23.83 -15.92
CA THR A 140 3.98 -23.65 -17.21
C THR A 140 2.89 -23.40 -18.26
N SER A 141 2.95 -22.26 -18.93
CA SER A 141 2.02 -21.92 -20.00
C SER A 141 2.32 -22.72 -21.27
N PRO A 142 1.36 -22.86 -22.20
CA PRO A 142 1.59 -23.54 -23.48
C PRO A 142 2.74 -22.94 -24.29
N ARG A 143 3.00 -21.64 -24.14
CA ARG A 143 4.08 -20.93 -24.84
C ARG A 143 5.42 -20.97 -24.10
N GLY A 144 5.48 -21.51 -22.89
CA GLY A 144 6.73 -21.73 -22.15
C GLY A 144 6.96 -20.81 -20.96
N GLY A 145 6.13 -19.79 -20.74
CA GLY A 145 6.22 -18.94 -19.56
C GLY A 145 6.01 -19.73 -18.27
N ARG A 146 6.69 -19.34 -17.21
CA ARG A 146 6.75 -20.11 -15.96
C ARG A 146 6.48 -19.23 -14.76
N LEU A 147 5.72 -19.78 -13.79
CA LEU A 147 5.50 -19.16 -12.50
C LEU A 147 5.70 -20.21 -11.40
N TRP A 148 6.65 -19.97 -10.52
CA TRP A 148 6.87 -20.79 -9.32
C TRP A 148 6.05 -20.24 -8.15
N LEU A 149 5.41 -21.14 -7.41
CA LEU A 149 4.81 -20.86 -6.12
C LEU A 149 5.70 -21.53 -5.06
N SER A 150 6.27 -20.75 -4.15
CA SER A 150 7.26 -21.25 -3.21
C SER A 150 7.07 -20.61 -1.83
N TYR A 151 7.84 -21.09 -0.85
CA TYR A 151 7.84 -20.52 0.49
C TYR A 151 9.26 -20.17 0.93
N LEU A 152 9.35 -19.21 1.85
CA LEU A 152 10.60 -18.74 2.46
C LEU A 152 10.38 -18.68 3.98
N ASP A 153 10.71 -19.74 4.69
CA ASP A 153 10.58 -19.84 6.14
C ASP A 153 11.53 -18.88 6.88
N ARG A 154 12.70 -18.64 6.29
CA ARG A 154 13.71 -17.71 6.82
C ARG A 154 14.17 -16.75 5.75
N ASP A 155 14.58 -15.55 6.18
CA ASP A 155 15.14 -14.54 5.27
C ASP A 155 16.27 -15.11 4.37
N LEU A 156 17.13 -15.94 4.94
CA LEU A 156 18.27 -16.55 4.21
C LEU A 156 17.86 -17.59 3.15
N ASP A 157 16.65 -18.09 3.18
CA ASP A 157 16.17 -19.06 2.19
C ASP A 157 16.14 -18.48 0.76
N VAL A 158 16.16 -17.18 0.62
CA VAL A 158 16.28 -16.49 -0.67
C VAL A 158 17.59 -16.84 -1.41
N MET A 159 18.61 -17.31 -0.68
CA MET A 159 19.88 -17.70 -1.28
C MET A 159 19.75 -18.88 -2.26
N ARG A 160 18.70 -19.71 -2.12
CA ARG A 160 18.38 -20.79 -3.08
C ARG A 160 18.10 -20.27 -4.49
N TYR A 161 17.75 -18.98 -4.63
CA TYR A 161 17.51 -18.32 -5.91
C TYR A 161 18.77 -17.64 -6.49
N GLN A 162 19.94 -17.86 -5.88
CA GLN A 162 21.20 -17.37 -6.42
C GLN A 162 21.42 -17.91 -7.84
N GLY A 163 21.72 -17.01 -8.77
CA GLY A 163 21.88 -17.36 -10.19
C GLY A 163 20.57 -17.36 -11.01
N GLN A 164 19.41 -17.43 -10.39
CA GLN A 164 18.12 -17.36 -11.08
C GLN A 164 17.75 -15.92 -11.46
N ALA A 165 16.87 -15.79 -12.45
CA ALA A 165 16.37 -14.52 -12.98
C ALA A 165 14.86 -14.57 -13.09
N PHE A 166 14.20 -13.48 -12.69
CA PHE A 166 12.74 -13.35 -12.72
C PHE A 166 12.34 -12.00 -13.34
N ASN A 167 11.22 -12.00 -14.06
CA ASN A 167 10.57 -10.77 -14.51
C ASN A 167 9.65 -10.20 -13.43
N TRP A 168 8.99 -11.09 -12.71
CA TRP A 168 7.99 -10.81 -11.70
C TRP A 168 8.27 -11.55 -10.40
N ILE A 169 8.18 -10.85 -9.27
CA ILE A 169 8.33 -11.46 -7.95
C ILE A 169 7.21 -10.93 -7.05
N GLY A 170 6.42 -11.84 -6.50
CA GLY A 170 5.35 -11.57 -5.54
C GLY A 170 5.70 -12.06 -4.14
N PHE A 171 5.47 -11.23 -3.12
CA PHE A 171 5.50 -11.59 -1.71
C PHE A 171 4.11 -11.43 -1.14
N ASP A 172 3.45 -12.51 -0.80
CA ASP A 172 2.14 -12.46 -0.15
C ASP A 172 2.31 -12.52 1.37
N GLU A 173 1.65 -11.62 2.09
CA GLU A 173 1.80 -11.35 3.53
C GLU A 173 3.22 -10.88 3.92
N LEU A 174 3.68 -9.81 3.28
CA LEU A 174 5.06 -9.29 3.38
C LEU A 174 5.52 -8.96 4.81
N THR A 175 4.62 -8.63 5.74
CA THR A 175 4.97 -8.35 7.14
C THR A 175 5.33 -9.60 7.97
N GLN A 176 5.23 -10.79 7.40
CA GLN A 176 5.67 -12.00 8.08
C GLN A 176 7.20 -12.13 8.13
N TRP A 177 7.94 -11.54 7.18
CA TRP A 177 9.40 -11.50 7.22
C TRP A 177 9.89 -10.38 8.14
N ALA A 178 10.67 -10.74 9.16
CA ALA A 178 11.09 -9.83 10.21
C ALA A 178 12.01 -8.70 9.71
N THR A 179 12.75 -8.93 8.62
CA THR A 179 13.70 -7.97 8.06
C THR A 179 13.45 -7.73 6.56
N PRO A 180 13.91 -6.61 5.99
CA PRO A 180 13.79 -6.35 4.56
C PRO A 180 14.73 -7.21 3.69
N PHE A 181 15.60 -8.04 4.29
CA PHE A 181 16.66 -8.74 3.59
C PHE A 181 16.14 -9.59 2.43
N ALA A 182 15.09 -10.40 2.66
CA ALA A 182 14.51 -11.26 1.62
C ALA A 182 13.99 -10.43 0.44
N TRP A 183 13.26 -9.36 0.71
CA TRP A 183 12.74 -8.43 -0.30
C TRP A 183 13.88 -7.77 -1.10
N ASP A 184 14.86 -7.21 -0.42
CA ASP A 184 15.98 -6.50 -1.04
C ASP A 184 16.89 -7.43 -1.85
N TYR A 185 17.16 -8.63 -1.34
CA TYR A 185 17.93 -9.64 -2.06
C TYR A 185 17.21 -10.07 -3.35
N MET A 186 15.92 -10.34 -3.26
CA MET A 186 15.14 -10.79 -4.42
C MET A 186 14.99 -9.69 -5.49
N ARG A 187 15.03 -8.41 -5.13
CA ARG A 187 15.13 -7.30 -6.11
C ARG A 187 16.33 -7.46 -7.03
N SER A 188 17.46 -7.97 -6.53
CA SER A 188 18.65 -8.22 -7.34
C SER A 188 18.48 -9.37 -8.32
N ARG A 189 17.41 -10.16 -8.21
CA ARG A 189 17.04 -11.24 -9.13
C ARG A 189 16.12 -10.77 -10.24
N LEU A 190 15.62 -9.54 -10.20
CA LEU A 190 14.84 -8.95 -11.29
C LEU A 190 15.75 -8.65 -12.48
N ARG A 191 15.70 -9.49 -13.47
CA ARG A 191 16.43 -9.33 -14.74
C ARG A 191 15.75 -10.10 -15.85
N SER A 192 15.77 -9.57 -17.06
CA SER A 192 15.26 -10.20 -18.26
C SER A 192 16.20 -9.96 -19.44
N VAL A 193 16.21 -10.87 -20.38
CA VAL A 193 16.79 -10.67 -21.70
C VAL A 193 15.79 -10.04 -22.66
N ASP A 194 14.51 -10.06 -22.33
CA ASP A 194 13.43 -9.47 -23.09
C ASP A 194 13.08 -8.09 -22.54
N PRO A 195 13.31 -7.00 -23.28
CA PRO A 195 13.03 -5.64 -22.83
C PRO A 195 11.54 -5.33 -22.74
N GLU A 196 10.67 -6.08 -23.45
CA GLU A 196 9.22 -5.86 -23.43
C GLU A 196 8.58 -6.38 -22.14
N LEU A 197 9.23 -7.34 -21.48
CA LEU A 197 8.77 -7.83 -20.18
C LEU A 197 9.20 -6.89 -19.06
N GLY A 198 8.21 -6.30 -18.36
CA GLY A 198 8.45 -5.46 -17.21
C GLY A 198 9.16 -6.22 -16.08
N LEU A 199 10.06 -5.52 -15.37
CA LEU A 199 10.75 -6.05 -14.19
C LEU A 199 10.18 -5.40 -12.95
N TYR A 200 9.41 -6.14 -12.14
CA TYR A 200 8.72 -5.53 -10.99
C TYR A 200 8.41 -6.53 -9.87
N MET A 201 8.22 -5.97 -8.67
CA MET A 201 7.84 -6.70 -7.47
C MET A 201 6.48 -6.25 -6.97
N ARG A 202 5.76 -7.18 -6.37
CA ARG A 202 4.46 -6.98 -5.76
C ARG A 202 4.47 -7.52 -4.34
N GLY A 203 3.97 -6.74 -3.40
CA GLY A 203 3.75 -7.17 -2.02
C GLY A 203 2.28 -7.05 -1.66
N THR A 204 1.78 -8.00 -0.87
CA THR A 204 0.49 -7.87 -0.18
C THR A 204 0.70 -8.08 1.30
N THR A 205 -0.09 -7.43 2.14
CA THR A 205 -0.05 -7.69 3.58
C THR A 205 -1.17 -6.98 4.34
N ASN A 206 -1.33 -7.35 5.62
CA ASN A 206 -2.04 -6.59 6.63
C ASN A 206 -1.03 -5.89 7.55
N PRO A 207 -1.43 -4.82 8.28
CA PRO A 207 -0.64 -4.31 9.40
C PRO A 207 -0.43 -5.38 10.47
N GLY A 208 0.67 -5.31 11.19
CA GLY A 208 1.06 -6.29 12.20
C GLY A 208 2.13 -7.26 11.70
N GLY A 209 2.48 -8.25 12.54
CA GLY A 209 3.53 -9.22 12.24
C GLY A 209 4.95 -8.70 12.46
N ALA A 210 5.93 -9.62 12.38
CA ALA A 210 7.33 -9.35 12.71
C ALA A 210 7.98 -8.26 11.85
N GLY A 211 7.56 -8.13 10.59
CA GLY A 211 8.08 -7.17 9.62
C GLY A 211 7.33 -5.85 9.55
N HIS A 212 6.32 -5.64 10.40
CA HIS A 212 5.47 -4.46 10.36
C HIS A 212 6.26 -3.15 10.21
N GLN A 213 7.27 -2.96 11.04
CA GLN A 213 8.02 -1.71 11.11
C GLN A 213 8.81 -1.39 9.83
N TRP A 214 9.51 -2.38 9.27
CA TRP A 214 10.27 -2.13 8.05
C TRP A 214 9.35 -1.95 6.84
N VAL A 215 8.24 -2.67 6.76
CA VAL A 215 7.24 -2.50 5.68
C VAL A 215 6.62 -1.11 5.76
N LYS A 216 6.25 -0.66 6.97
CA LYS A 216 5.73 0.68 7.21
C LYS A 216 6.71 1.76 6.76
N LYS A 217 7.96 1.71 7.20
CA LYS A 217 9.03 2.64 6.80
C LYS A 217 9.30 2.62 5.29
N THR A 218 9.15 1.46 4.65
CA THR A 218 9.46 1.30 3.22
C THR A 218 8.35 1.82 2.32
N PHE A 219 7.08 1.63 2.68
CA PHE A 219 5.94 1.86 1.77
C PHE A 219 4.91 2.86 2.27
N ILE A 220 4.71 2.97 3.60
CA ILE A 220 3.60 3.74 4.17
C ILE A 220 4.05 5.16 4.53
N ASP A 221 5.12 5.28 5.34
CA ASP A 221 5.60 6.56 5.86
C ASP A 221 6.13 7.53 4.79
N PRO A 222 6.74 7.08 3.66
CA PRO A 222 7.37 8.00 2.71
C PRO A 222 6.39 8.85 1.89
N ALA A 223 5.15 8.42 1.70
CA ALA A 223 4.18 9.16 0.89
C ALA A 223 2.73 8.82 1.25
N PRO A 224 1.78 9.73 1.00
CA PRO A 224 0.37 9.42 1.14
C PRO A 224 -0.06 8.23 0.27
N PRO A 225 -1.12 7.49 0.69
CA PRO A 225 -1.66 6.37 -0.09
C PRO A 225 -1.93 6.74 -1.55
N ASN A 226 -1.74 5.77 -2.45
CA ASN A 226 -1.93 5.89 -3.90
C ASN A 226 -0.98 6.89 -4.62
N LYS A 227 0.01 7.46 -3.93
CA LYS A 227 1.03 8.31 -4.54
C LYS A 227 2.30 7.51 -4.85
N SER A 228 2.81 7.67 -6.06
CA SER A 228 4.14 7.19 -6.43
C SER A 228 5.22 8.06 -5.78
N PHE A 229 6.26 7.42 -5.27
CA PHE A 229 7.42 8.10 -4.71
C PHE A 229 8.72 7.38 -5.11
N TRP A 230 9.84 8.10 -5.08
CA TRP A 230 11.14 7.49 -5.31
C TRP A 230 11.56 6.64 -4.12
N ALA A 231 12.10 5.46 -4.39
CA ALA A 231 12.53 4.54 -3.35
C ALA A 231 13.62 5.16 -2.48
N THR A 232 13.46 5.04 -1.16
CA THR A 232 14.40 5.52 -0.16
C THR A 232 15.05 4.35 0.58
N ASN A 233 16.25 4.55 1.06
CA ASN A 233 16.90 3.66 2.01
C ASN A 233 16.22 3.84 3.37
N ILE A 234 15.82 2.74 4.02
CA ILE A 234 15.06 2.80 5.28
C ILE A 234 15.91 3.21 6.50
N GLU A 235 17.23 3.10 6.39
CA GLU A 235 18.16 3.48 7.46
C GLU A 235 18.55 4.94 7.38
N THR A 236 18.85 5.45 6.16
CA THR A 236 19.33 6.82 5.96
C THR A 236 18.25 7.81 5.55
N GLY A 237 17.09 7.33 5.08
CA GLY A 237 16.03 8.15 4.49
C GLY A 237 16.37 8.73 3.11
N GLU A 238 17.57 8.51 2.61
CA GLU A 238 18.02 9.05 1.33
C GLU A 238 17.41 8.30 0.15
N THR A 239 17.18 9.02 -0.94
CA THR A 239 16.71 8.41 -2.20
C THR A 239 17.76 7.46 -2.74
N ILE A 240 17.34 6.22 -3.06
CA ILE A 240 18.20 5.22 -3.71
C ILE A 240 18.47 5.68 -5.14
N SER A 241 19.72 6.05 -5.42
CA SER A 241 20.14 6.64 -6.69
C SER A 241 21.30 5.88 -7.32
N PHE A 242 21.56 6.15 -8.59
CA PHE A 242 22.73 5.61 -9.28
C PHE A 242 24.02 6.10 -8.60
N PRO A 243 24.98 5.18 -8.34
CA PRO A 243 26.19 5.52 -7.59
C PRO A 243 27.12 6.44 -8.38
N LYS A 244 28.06 7.02 -7.65
CA LYS A 244 29.14 7.84 -8.23
C LYS A 244 29.91 7.06 -9.31
N GLY A 245 30.16 7.71 -10.45
CA GLY A 245 30.83 7.14 -11.61
C GLY A 245 29.93 6.42 -12.59
N HIS A 246 28.62 6.31 -12.33
CA HIS A 246 27.66 5.77 -13.29
C HIS A 246 27.20 6.87 -14.27
N SER A 247 26.85 6.52 -15.52
CA SER A 247 26.37 7.48 -16.54
C SER A 247 25.12 8.26 -16.14
N LYS A 248 24.34 7.73 -15.17
CA LYS A 248 23.15 8.34 -14.59
C LYS A 248 23.34 8.69 -13.13
N GLU A 249 24.56 9.02 -12.71
CA GLU A 249 24.88 9.37 -11.33
C GLU A 249 23.88 10.34 -10.72
N GLY A 250 23.43 10.04 -9.49
CA GLY A 250 22.49 10.86 -8.73
C GLY A 250 21.03 10.76 -9.17
N GLN A 251 20.71 10.12 -10.31
CA GLN A 251 19.32 9.91 -10.70
C GLN A 251 18.68 8.80 -9.84
N PRO A 252 17.42 8.97 -9.40
CA PRO A 252 16.70 7.93 -8.66
C PRO A 252 16.56 6.63 -9.45
N LEU A 253 16.68 5.48 -8.75
CA LEU A 253 16.67 4.17 -9.41
C LEU A 253 15.27 3.71 -9.83
N PHE A 254 14.30 3.78 -8.94
CA PHE A 254 12.94 3.27 -9.18
C PHE A 254 11.91 3.86 -8.23
N LYS A 255 10.64 3.68 -8.58
CA LYS A 255 9.51 4.17 -7.78
C LYS A 255 8.85 3.04 -7.00
N ARG A 256 8.29 3.43 -5.86
CA ARG A 256 7.40 2.65 -5.01
C ARG A 256 6.01 3.27 -4.96
N LYS A 257 5.04 2.45 -4.55
CA LYS A 257 3.67 2.88 -4.30
C LYS A 257 3.03 1.99 -3.25
N PHE A 258 2.25 2.61 -2.37
CA PHE A 258 1.35 1.93 -1.45
C PHE A 258 -0.09 2.13 -1.90
N ILE A 259 -0.86 1.04 -1.91
CA ILE A 259 -2.29 1.05 -2.22
C ILE A 259 -3.00 0.46 -1.00
N PRO A 260 -3.84 1.24 -0.30
CA PRO A 260 -4.58 0.75 0.86
C PRO A 260 -5.68 -0.20 0.44
N ALA A 261 -5.87 -1.29 1.20
CA ALA A 261 -6.97 -2.23 1.07
C ALA A 261 -7.97 -2.05 2.21
N SER A 262 -9.24 -2.11 1.90
CA SER A 262 -10.34 -2.13 2.86
C SER A 262 -11.23 -3.37 2.64
N LEU A 263 -11.90 -3.83 3.69
CA LEU A 263 -12.94 -4.85 3.56
C LEU A 263 -14.04 -4.41 2.59
N PHE A 264 -14.40 -3.13 2.63
CA PHE A 264 -15.48 -2.53 1.82
C PHE A 264 -15.14 -2.42 0.33
N ASP A 265 -13.88 -2.63 -0.04
CA ASP A 265 -13.46 -2.72 -1.45
C ASP A 265 -13.78 -4.08 -2.07
N ASN A 266 -14.27 -5.03 -1.27
CA ASN A 266 -14.61 -6.38 -1.71
C ASN A 266 -16.10 -6.67 -1.51
N PRO A 267 -16.95 -6.49 -2.53
CA PRO A 267 -18.40 -6.72 -2.43
C PRO A 267 -18.76 -8.12 -1.93
N TYR A 268 -18.00 -9.14 -2.33
CA TYR A 268 -18.25 -10.53 -1.95
C TYR A 268 -18.20 -10.81 -0.45
N LEU A 269 -17.49 -10.00 0.32
CA LEU A 269 -17.37 -10.15 1.78
C LEU A 269 -18.09 -9.05 2.55
N SER A 270 -18.31 -7.89 1.94
CA SER A 270 -18.95 -6.75 2.60
C SER A 270 -20.48 -6.80 2.54
N GLU A 271 -21.06 -7.44 1.51
CA GLU A 271 -22.53 -7.48 1.33
C GLU A 271 -23.27 -8.26 2.42
N THR A 272 -22.69 -9.35 2.95
CA THR A 272 -23.34 -10.16 4.00
C THR A 272 -23.17 -9.57 5.40
N GLY A 273 -22.12 -8.77 5.63
CA GLY A 273 -21.76 -8.25 6.95
C GLY A 273 -21.20 -9.28 7.95
N ASP A 274 -21.25 -10.57 7.64
CA ASP A 274 -20.80 -11.64 8.54
C ASP A 274 -19.31 -11.55 8.85
N TYR A 275 -18.49 -11.29 7.84
CA TYR A 275 -17.05 -11.15 8.00
C TYR A 275 -16.69 -9.88 8.78
N GLU A 276 -17.39 -8.78 8.56
CA GLU A 276 -17.24 -7.56 9.35
C GLU A 276 -17.58 -7.82 10.83
N ALA A 277 -18.68 -8.51 11.12
CA ALA A 277 -19.07 -8.86 12.48
C ALA A 277 -18.00 -9.71 13.18
N MET A 278 -17.38 -10.66 12.46
CA MET A 278 -16.26 -11.44 13.01
C MET A 278 -15.06 -10.54 13.36
N LEU A 279 -14.68 -9.62 12.48
CA LEU A 279 -13.57 -8.69 12.73
C LEU A 279 -13.87 -7.72 13.88
N LEU A 280 -15.11 -7.26 14.01
CA LEU A 280 -15.57 -6.42 15.13
C LEU A 280 -15.49 -7.13 16.48
N SER A 281 -15.60 -8.46 16.52
CA SER A 281 -15.49 -9.26 17.74
C SER A 281 -14.05 -9.44 18.24
N LEU A 282 -13.04 -9.08 17.44
CA LEU A 282 -11.64 -9.20 17.81
C LEU A 282 -11.24 -8.18 18.90
N PRO A 283 -10.18 -8.45 19.67
CA PRO A 283 -9.57 -7.45 20.54
C PRO A 283 -9.26 -6.16 19.79
N GLU A 284 -9.36 -5.01 20.47
CA GLU A 284 -9.26 -3.69 19.85
C GLU A 284 -8.04 -3.53 18.93
N GLN A 285 -6.87 -4.00 19.36
CA GLN A 285 -5.64 -3.91 18.59
C GLN A 285 -5.75 -4.69 17.27
N GLN A 286 -6.21 -5.94 17.32
CA GLN A 286 -6.38 -6.76 16.12
C GLN A 286 -7.48 -6.22 15.21
N ARG A 287 -8.55 -5.66 15.79
CA ARG A 287 -9.60 -4.99 15.02
C ARG A 287 -9.06 -3.79 14.25
N LYS A 288 -8.27 -2.92 14.88
CA LYS A 288 -7.61 -1.79 14.21
C LYS A 288 -6.72 -2.25 13.07
N GLN A 289 -5.95 -3.32 13.27
CA GLN A 289 -5.08 -3.87 12.24
C GLN A 289 -5.87 -4.51 11.08
N LEU A 290 -6.83 -5.38 11.38
CA LEU A 290 -7.47 -6.24 10.39
C LEU A 290 -8.73 -5.62 9.77
N LEU A 291 -9.51 -4.83 10.53
CA LEU A 291 -10.70 -4.17 9.99
C LEU A 291 -10.39 -2.77 9.46
N GLU A 292 -9.65 -1.97 10.23
CA GLU A 292 -9.36 -0.58 9.89
C GLU A 292 -8.10 -0.42 9.03
N GLY A 293 -7.25 -1.45 8.99
CA GLY A 293 -5.98 -1.41 8.25
C GLY A 293 -4.98 -0.40 8.81
N ASP A 294 -5.06 -0.14 10.12
CA ASP A 294 -4.28 0.89 10.79
C ASP A 294 -2.82 0.46 10.97
N TRP A 295 -1.92 1.21 10.35
CA TRP A 295 -0.47 0.99 10.41
C TRP A 295 0.21 1.66 11.60
N ASP A 296 -0.51 2.41 12.40
CA ASP A 296 0.04 3.05 13.60
C ASP A 296 -0.14 2.17 14.85
N VAL A 297 -0.91 1.10 14.75
CA VAL A 297 -1.09 0.10 15.81
C VAL A 297 0.01 -0.95 15.74
N ALA A 298 1.04 -0.81 16.57
CA ALA A 298 2.14 -1.76 16.66
C ALA A 298 1.93 -2.77 17.80
N GLU A 299 2.09 -4.06 17.52
CA GLU A 299 2.18 -5.08 18.56
C GLU A 299 3.42 -4.82 19.45
N GLY A 300 3.23 -4.85 20.77
CA GLY A 300 4.32 -4.59 21.72
C GLY A 300 4.80 -3.14 21.77
N ALA A 301 4.04 -2.19 21.24
CA ALA A 301 4.35 -0.78 21.38
C ALA A 301 4.38 -0.38 22.86
N ALA A 302 5.44 0.37 23.25
CA ALA A 302 5.55 0.90 24.61
C ALA A 302 4.41 1.88 24.95
N PHE A 303 3.82 2.48 23.93
CA PHE A 303 2.70 3.41 24.02
C PHE A 303 1.62 3.02 23.01
N PRO A 304 0.76 2.01 23.34
CA PRO A 304 -0.26 1.52 22.41
C PRO A 304 -1.34 2.57 22.11
N GLU A 305 -1.51 3.57 22.98
CA GLU A 305 -2.45 4.69 22.82
C GLU A 305 -1.94 5.75 21.81
N PHE A 306 -0.69 5.67 21.38
CA PHE A 306 -0.14 6.65 20.44
C PHE A 306 -0.91 6.61 19.11
N ASN A 307 -1.46 7.75 18.72
CA ASN A 307 -2.18 7.93 17.47
C ASN A 307 -1.72 9.21 16.80
N ARG A 308 -1.16 9.11 15.60
CA ARG A 308 -0.63 10.27 14.86
C ARG A 308 -1.65 11.39 14.68
N LYS A 309 -2.94 11.06 14.44
CA LYS A 309 -3.98 12.07 14.22
C LYS A 309 -4.28 12.90 15.48
N ILE A 310 -3.96 12.36 16.65
CA ILE A 310 -4.24 12.99 17.95
C ILE A 310 -2.96 13.56 18.55
N HIS A 311 -1.83 12.83 18.43
CA HIS A 311 -0.61 13.11 19.18
C HIS A 311 0.47 13.80 18.34
N THR A 312 0.23 14.03 17.03
CA THR A 312 1.14 14.81 16.21
C THR A 312 0.51 16.13 15.79
N VAL A 313 1.34 17.15 15.69
CA VAL A 313 0.97 18.49 15.22
C VAL A 313 1.90 18.91 14.10
N ASP A 314 1.45 19.82 13.25
CA ASP A 314 2.31 20.39 12.23
C ASP A 314 3.53 21.08 12.85
N PRO A 315 4.72 20.99 12.23
CA PRO A 315 5.92 21.62 12.74
C PRO A 315 5.75 23.12 12.95
N TYR A 316 6.14 23.61 14.13
CA TYR A 316 6.14 25.02 14.44
C TYR A 316 7.38 25.42 15.24
N LYS A 317 7.69 26.70 15.25
CA LYS A 317 8.82 27.23 16.01
C LYS A 317 8.52 27.20 17.51
N ILE A 318 9.31 26.47 18.29
CA ILE A 318 9.17 26.40 19.75
C ILE A 318 9.45 27.77 20.36
N PRO A 319 8.53 28.34 21.15
CA PRO A 319 8.72 29.62 21.85
C PRO A 319 9.96 29.61 22.75
N SER A 320 10.70 30.71 22.78
CA SER A 320 11.95 30.81 23.54
C SER A 320 11.79 30.74 25.06
N ASN A 321 10.61 31.04 25.56
CA ASN A 321 10.26 30.99 26.98
C ASN A 321 9.82 29.60 27.47
N TRP A 322 9.74 28.61 26.59
CA TRP A 322 9.41 27.25 27.00
C TRP A 322 10.67 26.54 27.51
N THR A 323 10.51 25.82 28.63
CA THR A 323 11.59 24.99 29.16
C THR A 323 11.90 23.85 28.19
N ARG A 324 13.17 23.69 27.84
CA ARG A 324 13.63 22.62 26.96
C ARG A 324 14.57 21.70 27.72
N PHE A 325 14.47 20.40 27.42
CA PHE A 325 15.40 19.39 27.91
C PHE A 325 15.54 18.28 26.87
N ARG A 326 16.54 17.43 27.08
CA ARG A 326 16.75 16.24 26.22
C ARG A 326 16.84 14.98 27.06
N ALA A 327 16.49 13.84 26.44
CA ALA A 327 16.81 12.51 26.94
C ALA A 327 17.67 11.78 25.89
N CYS A 328 18.62 10.98 26.39
CA CYS A 328 19.52 10.20 25.54
C CYS A 328 19.59 8.77 26.07
N ASP A 329 19.39 7.82 25.16
CA ASP A 329 19.74 6.41 25.36
C ASP A 329 20.91 6.08 24.42
N TYR A 330 22.07 5.77 24.99
CA TYR A 330 23.29 5.55 24.23
C TYR A 330 23.55 4.07 23.98
N GLY A 331 23.75 3.72 22.72
CA GLY A 331 24.20 2.40 22.29
C GLY A 331 25.26 2.50 21.18
N TYR A 332 26.41 1.83 21.33
CA TYR A 332 27.39 1.76 20.25
C TYR A 332 27.06 0.65 19.24
N GLY A 333 26.80 -0.56 19.72
CA GLY A 333 26.43 -1.72 18.91
C GLY A 333 24.95 -1.75 18.51
N SER A 334 24.12 -1.03 19.24
CA SER A 334 22.71 -0.73 18.96
C SER A 334 22.56 0.72 18.54
N PHE A 335 21.33 1.16 18.27
CA PHE A 335 21.08 2.57 18.04
C PHE A 335 21.19 3.38 19.32
N SER A 336 21.78 4.60 19.20
CA SER A 336 21.61 5.66 20.17
C SER A 336 20.42 6.51 19.77
N ALA A 337 19.55 6.85 20.71
CA ALA A 337 18.42 7.72 20.51
C ALA A 337 18.55 8.98 21.38
N VAL A 338 18.40 10.15 20.77
CA VAL A 338 18.34 11.43 21.49
C VAL A 338 17.04 12.11 21.12
N VAL A 339 16.29 12.53 22.13
CA VAL A 339 14.98 13.17 21.94
C VAL A 339 14.94 14.49 22.69
N TRP A 340 14.52 15.57 22.02
CA TRP A 340 14.40 16.91 22.61
C TRP A 340 12.94 17.24 22.85
N PHE A 341 12.71 17.74 24.05
CA PHE A 341 11.40 18.08 24.56
C PHE A 341 11.29 19.57 24.88
N ALA A 342 10.11 20.12 24.64
CA ALA A 342 9.70 21.42 25.16
C ALA A 342 8.48 21.26 26.04
N VAL A 343 8.43 21.99 27.17
CA VAL A 343 7.30 21.98 28.11
C VAL A 343 6.44 23.20 27.83
N THR A 344 5.18 22.97 27.49
CA THR A 344 4.19 24.06 27.28
C THR A 344 3.81 24.73 28.59
N PRO A 345 3.21 25.94 28.58
CA PRO A 345 2.65 26.57 29.79
C PRO A 345 1.57 25.73 30.48
N SER A 346 0.90 24.82 29.77
CA SER A 346 -0.07 23.87 30.31
C SER A 346 0.55 22.53 30.73
N GLU A 347 1.88 22.48 30.91
CA GLU A 347 2.64 21.31 31.35
C GLU A 347 2.59 20.10 30.38
N GLN A 348 2.21 20.31 29.12
CA GLN A 348 2.29 19.29 28.10
C GLN A 348 3.71 19.17 27.56
N LEU A 349 4.11 17.97 27.19
CA LEU A 349 5.40 17.69 26.54
C LEU A 349 5.23 17.70 25.02
N VAL A 350 6.06 18.47 24.35
CA VAL A 350 6.18 18.50 22.89
C VAL A 350 7.54 17.95 22.51
N VAL A 351 7.57 16.85 21.79
CA VAL A 351 8.80 16.35 21.12
C VAL A 351 8.98 17.17 19.86
N TYR A 352 10.08 17.92 19.74
CA TYR A 352 10.30 18.80 18.60
C TYR A 352 11.53 18.42 17.75
N ARG A 353 12.35 17.49 18.25
CA ARG A 353 13.50 16.95 17.51
C ARG A 353 13.84 15.56 18.01
N GLU A 354 14.29 14.71 17.11
CA GLU A 354 14.91 13.42 17.42
C GLU A 354 16.21 13.23 16.64
N MET A 355 17.11 12.41 17.18
CA MET A 355 18.31 11.93 16.52
C MET A 355 18.45 10.44 16.79
N HIS A 356 18.67 9.66 15.74
CA HIS A 356 18.77 8.20 15.83
C HIS A 356 19.98 7.74 15.03
N VAL A 357 21.04 7.34 15.72
CA VAL A 357 22.34 7.01 15.11
C VAL A 357 22.90 5.71 15.68
N SER A 358 23.72 5.01 14.91
CA SER A 358 24.41 3.78 15.37
C SER A 358 25.89 3.84 15.02
N LYS A 359 26.70 3.07 15.75
CA LYS A 359 28.18 2.99 15.58
C LYS A 359 28.90 4.33 15.71
N VAL A 360 28.35 5.23 16.51
CA VAL A 360 28.91 6.54 16.82
C VAL A 360 29.54 6.49 18.23
N LEU A 361 30.75 6.97 18.37
CA LEU A 361 31.39 7.08 19.69
C LEU A 361 30.69 8.12 20.55
N ALA A 362 30.73 7.94 21.87
CA ALA A 362 30.03 8.85 22.79
C ALA A 362 30.50 10.31 22.67
N VAL A 363 31.76 10.52 22.34
CA VAL A 363 32.34 11.88 22.12
C VAL A 363 31.74 12.50 20.86
N ASP A 364 31.73 11.74 19.76
CA ASP A 364 31.16 12.22 18.48
C ASP A 364 29.65 12.48 18.60
N LEU A 365 28.93 11.63 19.35
CA LEU A 365 27.53 11.85 19.65
C LEU A 365 27.29 13.13 20.44
N ALA A 366 28.18 13.42 21.42
CA ALA A 366 28.10 14.67 22.19
C ALA A 366 28.29 15.90 21.30
N ASP A 367 29.21 15.84 20.35
CA ASP A 367 29.44 16.94 19.39
C ASP A 367 28.23 17.12 18.46
N MET A 368 27.61 16.00 17.98
CA MET A 368 26.38 16.05 17.18
C MET A 368 25.22 16.66 17.96
N ILE A 369 25.08 16.34 19.24
CA ILE A 369 24.04 16.91 20.12
C ILE A 369 24.26 18.41 20.26
N LEU A 370 25.49 18.87 20.56
CA LEU A 370 25.81 20.28 20.72
C LEU A 370 25.57 21.07 19.43
N GLU A 371 25.89 20.48 18.28
CA GLU A 371 25.63 21.10 16.98
C GLU A 371 24.11 21.26 16.75
N ALA A 372 23.31 20.24 17.08
CA ALA A 372 21.87 20.27 16.93
C ALA A 372 21.18 21.30 17.84
N GLU A 373 21.81 21.69 18.94
CA GLU A 373 21.29 22.62 19.96
C GLU A 373 21.67 24.10 19.72
N LYS A 374 22.53 24.41 18.75
CA LYS A 374 23.06 25.78 18.54
C LYS A 374 21.99 26.87 18.47
N ASP A 375 20.84 26.56 17.86
CA ASP A 375 19.76 27.52 17.64
C ASP A 375 18.60 27.39 18.65
N ASP A 376 18.73 26.51 19.65
CA ASP A 376 17.61 26.21 20.56
C ASP A 376 17.40 27.21 21.70
N GLY A 377 18.27 28.17 21.87
CA GLY A 377 18.17 29.17 22.93
C GLY A 377 18.41 28.66 24.36
N GLY A 378 19.00 27.43 24.47
CA GLY A 378 19.43 26.80 25.71
C GLY A 378 18.59 25.60 26.13
N ILE A 379 19.30 24.53 26.46
CA ILE A 379 18.71 23.28 27.01
C ILE A 379 18.94 23.31 28.53
N ARG A 380 17.88 23.21 29.30
CA ARG A 380 17.95 23.34 30.77
C ARG A 380 18.66 22.17 31.43
N TYR A 381 18.45 20.95 30.96
CA TYR A 381 19.11 19.74 31.44
C TYR A 381 19.02 18.60 30.40
N GLY A 382 19.90 17.60 30.59
CA GLY A 382 19.83 16.35 29.86
C GLY A 382 19.61 15.18 30.81
N VAL A 383 18.88 14.18 30.37
CA VAL A 383 18.67 12.90 31.05
C VAL A 383 19.41 11.81 30.30
N LEU A 384 20.14 10.97 31.01
CA LEU A 384 20.87 9.85 30.48
C LEU A 384 20.60 8.62 31.35
N ASP A 385 20.54 7.43 30.75
CA ASP A 385 20.31 6.19 31.48
C ASP A 385 21.44 5.93 32.51
N SER A 386 21.03 5.62 33.73
CA SER A 386 21.96 5.36 34.83
C SER A 386 22.87 4.16 34.61
N SER A 387 22.47 3.19 33.78
CA SER A 387 23.28 2.00 33.43
C SER A 387 24.62 2.35 32.80
N LEU A 388 24.73 3.51 32.18
CA LEU A 388 25.95 4.01 31.53
C LEU A 388 27.04 4.42 32.53
N TRP A 389 26.69 4.63 33.80
CA TRP A 389 27.63 4.97 34.87
C TRP A 389 28.20 3.76 35.60
N HIS A 390 27.61 2.56 35.36
CA HIS A 390 28.15 1.35 35.97
C HIS A 390 29.37 0.88 35.18
N LYS A 391 30.51 0.94 35.81
CA LYS A 391 31.77 0.34 35.27
C LYS A 391 31.53 -1.16 35.09
N ARG A 392 31.59 -1.63 33.87
CA ARG A 392 31.69 -3.06 33.55
C ARG A 392 33.08 -3.56 33.83
#